data_3e00dbc5bbc6ff96f0fce38498dd238b
#
_entry.id   3e00dbc5bbc6ff96f0fce38498dd238b
#
_cell.length_a   1.000
_cell.length_b   1.000
_cell.length_c   1.000
_cell.angle_alpha   90.00
_cell.angle_beta   90.00
_cell.angle_gamma   90.00
#
_symmetry.space_group_name_H-M   'P 1'
#
loop_
_entity.id
_entity.type
_entity.pdbx_description
1 polymer ?
#
loop_
_entity_poly.entity_id
_entity_poly.type
_entity_poly.pdbx_seq_one_letter_code
_entity_poly.pdbx_strand_id
1 'polypeptide(L)'
;MSQQSHNIYSVFLLHVTDLSASAGSKVVVITANAWSDEQSYLSVVQTNVDMYGGIIPRLAQLSPKAVLLIASQPVDVMTHVAWRQSHLLPTQVIGVGCNLDSERLSHIINISLVANSTGKRLCICFDLKVPYC
;
A
#
# COMPACT_ATOMS: atom_id res chain seq x y z
N MET A 1 33.99 -15.37 17.61
CA MET A 1 33.75 -14.77 16.25
C MET A 1 32.34 -15.18 15.83
N SER A 2 31.38 -14.31 16.08
CA SER A 2 29.96 -14.53 15.75
C SER A 2 29.71 -13.97 14.36
N GLN A 3 29.44 -14.86 13.39
CA GLN A 3 28.96 -14.48 12.09
C GLN A 3 27.53 -13.95 12.23
N GLN A 4 27.34 -12.64 12.13
CA GLN A 4 26.04 -12.05 11.86
C GLN A 4 25.65 -12.40 10.43
N SER A 5 24.70 -13.32 10.30
CA SER A 5 24.03 -13.55 9.02
C SER A 5 23.24 -12.30 8.66
N HIS A 6 23.74 -11.53 7.70
CA HIS A 6 22.98 -10.47 7.08
C HIS A 6 21.87 -11.13 6.27
N ASN A 7 20.65 -11.09 6.81
CA ASN A 7 19.45 -11.42 6.06
C ASN A 7 19.30 -10.38 4.94
N ILE A 8 19.80 -10.70 3.77
CA ILE A 8 19.58 -9.90 2.56
C ILE A 8 18.15 -10.16 2.15
N TYR A 9 17.27 -9.23 2.49
CA TYR A 9 15.92 -9.21 1.93
C TYR A 9 16.03 -8.84 0.47
N SER A 10 15.79 -9.79 -0.42
CA SER A 10 15.71 -9.52 -1.85
C SER A 10 14.40 -8.80 -2.13
N VAL A 11 14.45 -7.50 -2.40
CA VAL A 11 13.32 -6.74 -2.91
C VAL A 11 13.34 -6.88 -4.43
N PHE A 12 12.42 -7.66 -4.97
CA PHE A 12 12.21 -7.72 -6.41
C PHE A 12 11.21 -6.63 -6.80
N LEU A 13 11.70 -5.61 -7.49
CA LEU A 13 10.85 -4.64 -8.18
C LEU A 13 10.43 -5.29 -9.51
N LEU A 14 9.25 -5.87 -9.51
CA LEU A 14 8.69 -6.47 -10.71
C LEU A 14 7.80 -5.43 -11.41
N HIS A 15 8.31 -4.89 -12.51
CA HIS A 15 7.47 -4.25 -13.52
C HIS A 15 6.82 -5.39 -14.32
N VAL A 16 5.65 -5.85 -13.88
CA VAL A 16 5.19 -7.19 -14.23
C VAL A 16 4.10 -7.16 -15.27
N THR A 17 4.41 -7.71 -16.41
CA THR A 17 3.43 -8.29 -17.32
C THR A 17 2.95 -9.69 -16.85
N ASP A 18 3.68 -10.35 -15.94
CA ASP A 18 3.34 -11.67 -15.44
C ASP A 18 3.32 -11.72 -13.90
N LEU A 19 2.14 -11.84 -13.33
CA LEU A 19 1.92 -11.94 -11.88
C LEU A 19 2.46 -13.24 -11.27
N SER A 20 2.76 -14.26 -12.07
CA SER A 20 3.26 -15.55 -11.58
C SER A 20 4.59 -15.42 -10.83
N ALA A 21 5.38 -14.43 -11.18
CA ALA A 21 6.65 -14.14 -10.50
C ALA A 21 6.47 -13.69 -9.04
N SER A 22 5.28 -13.26 -8.63
CA SER A 22 4.96 -12.91 -7.24
C SER A 22 4.62 -14.11 -6.35
N ALA A 23 4.61 -15.32 -6.90
CA ALA A 23 4.22 -16.52 -6.16
C ALA A 23 5.10 -16.74 -4.92
N GLY A 24 4.47 -17.05 -3.79
CA GLY A 24 5.17 -17.30 -2.53
C GLY A 24 5.72 -16.05 -1.84
N SER A 25 5.38 -14.84 -2.29
CA SER A 25 5.78 -13.59 -1.64
C SER A 25 5.25 -13.51 -0.20
N LYS A 26 6.04 -12.93 0.69
CA LYS A 26 5.62 -12.64 2.08
C LYS A 26 4.92 -11.28 2.17
N VAL A 27 5.34 -10.33 1.35
CA VAL A 27 4.78 -8.98 1.28
C VAL A 27 4.63 -8.60 -0.18
N VAL A 28 3.49 -8.02 -0.52
CA VAL A 28 3.20 -7.48 -1.85
C VAL A 28 2.78 -6.03 -1.69
N VAL A 29 3.50 -5.12 -2.34
CA VAL A 29 3.16 -3.70 -2.35
C VAL A 29 2.44 -3.36 -3.65
N ILE A 30 1.26 -2.77 -3.55
CA ILE A 30 0.42 -2.43 -4.70
C ILE A 30 0.37 -0.91 -4.83
N THR A 31 0.97 -0.42 -5.91
CA THR A 31 1.03 1.00 -6.27
C THR A 31 0.26 1.32 -7.55
N ALA A 32 -0.37 0.29 -8.15
CA ALA A 32 -1.14 0.44 -9.37
C ALA A 32 -2.27 1.46 -9.19
N ASN A 33 -2.25 2.51 -9.99
CA ASN A 33 -3.21 3.61 -9.87
C ASN A 33 -3.48 4.21 -11.25
N ALA A 34 -4.76 4.28 -11.64
CA ALA A 34 -5.17 5.09 -12.78
C ALA A 34 -5.26 6.56 -12.35
N TRP A 35 -4.87 7.44 -13.24
CA TRP A 35 -4.96 8.88 -13.05
C TRP A 35 -5.49 9.53 -14.31
N SER A 36 -6.39 10.49 -14.17
CA SER A 36 -6.87 11.32 -15.28
C SER A 36 -7.32 12.66 -14.75
N ASP A 37 -6.82 13.74 -15.34
CA ASP A 37 -7.25 15.12 -15.05
C ASP A 37 -8.59 15.47 -15.71
N GLU A 38 -8.99 14.71 -16.74
CA GLU A 38 -10.20 14.94 -17.52
C GLU A 38 -11.43 14.20 -17.01
N GLN A 39 -11.24 13.19 -16.17
CA GLN A 39 -12.32 12.35 -15.63
C GLN A 39 -12.76 12.82 -14.25
N SER A 40 -14.04 12.55 -13.93
CA SER A 40 -14.52 12.78 -12.57
C SER A 40 -13.80 11.85 -11.58
N TYR A 41 -13.64 12.31 -10.35
CA TYR A 41 -13.02 11.52 -9.26
C TYR A 41 -13.63 10.11 -9.13
N LEU A 42 -14.97 10.01 -9.20
CA LEU A 42 -15.67 8.72 -9.11
C LEU A 42 -15.33 7.80 -10.28
N SER A 43 -15.17 8.33 -11.50
CA SER A 43 -14.78 7.55 -12.66
C SER A 43 -13.36 6.99 -12.52
N VAL A 44 -12.43 7.78 -12.00
CA VAL A 44 -11.05 7.32 -11.72
C VAL A 44 -11.05 6.23 -10.65
N VAL A 45 -11.82 6.40 -9.58
CA VAL A 45 -11.96 5.37 -8.53
C VAL A 45 -12.53 4.08 -9.11
N GLN A 46 -13.56 4.16 -9.95
CA GLN A 46 -14.14 2.97 -10.59
C GLN A 46 -13.11 2.25 -11.47
N THR A 47 -12.33 2.99 -12.25
CA THR A 47 -11.24 2.42 -13.06
C THR A 47 -10.21 1.68 -12.20
N ASN A 48 -9.86 2.23 -11.03
CA ASN A 48 -8.97 1.58 -10.09
C ASN A 48 -9.58 0.30 -9.49
N VAL A 49 -10.88 0.32 -9.17
CA VAL A 49 -11.62 -0.87 -8.68
C VAL A 49 -11.62 -1.99 -9.72
N ASP A 50 -11.85 -1.65 -10.98
CA ASP A 50 -11.88 -2.61 -12.09
C ASP A 50 -10.48 -3.22 -12.33
N MET A 51 -9.43 -2.39 -12.27
CA MET A 51 -8.04 -2.84 -12.35
C MET A 51 -7.71 -3.82 -11.22
N TYR A 52 -8.13 -3.53 -10.00
CA TYR A 52 -7.93 -4.40 -8.84
C TYR A 52 -8.64 -5.75 -9.01
N GLY A 53 -9.81 -5.78 -9.63
CA GLY A 53 -10.54 -7.01 -9.95
C GLY A 53 -9.73 -8.01 -10.77
N GLY A 54 -8.83 -7.53 -11.62
CA GLY A 54 -7.90 -8.37 -12.39
C GLY A 54 -6.65 -8.79 -11.64
N ILE A 55 -6.19 -8.01 -10.68
CA ILE A 55 -4.88 -8.18 -10.02
C ILE A 55 -5.03 -8.89 -8.67
N ILE A 56 -5.90 -8.39 -7.81
CA ILE A 56 -5.97 -8.81 -6.39
C ILE A 56 -6.32 -10.28 -6.21
N PRO A 57 -7.36 -10.85 -6.88
CA PRO A 57 -7.68 -12.25 -6.71
C PRO A 57 -6.54 -13.19 -7.14
N ARG A 58 -5.83 -12.83 -8.21
CA ARG A 58 -4.69 -13.62 -8.70
C ARG A 58 -3.51 -13.57 -7.72
N LEU A 59 -3.19 -12.40 -7.15
CA LEU A 59 -2.16 -12.25 -6.13
C LEU A 59 -2.49 -13.07 -4.88
N ALA A 60 -3.74 -13.05 -4.42
CA ALA A 60 -4.18 -13.84 -3.28
C ALA A 60 -4.06 -15.35 -3.51
N GLN A 61 -4.31 -15.83 -4.73
CA GLN A 61 -4.12 -17.23 -5.10
C GLN A 61 -2.63 -17.62 -5.15
N LEU A 62 -1.79 -16.76 -5.72
CA LEU A 62 -0.35 -17.02 -5.85
C LEU A 62 0.39 -16.93 -4.50
N SER A 63 -0.09 -16.08 -3.59
CA SER A 63 0.55 -15.80 -2.31
C SER A 63 -0.48 -15.67 -1.18
N PRO A 64 -1.15 -16.76 -0.77
CA PRO A 64 -2.25 -16.71 0.21
C PRO A 64 -1.82 -16.32 1.63
N LYS A 65 -0.52 -16.38 1.93
CA LYS A 65 0.05 -15.97 3.22
C LYS A 65 0.71 -14.59 3.18
N ALA A 66 0.65 -13.89 2.05
CA ALA A 66 1.25 -12.58 1.91
C ALA A 66 0.47 -11.51 2.69
N VAL A 67 1.18 -10.48 3.09
CA VAL A 67 0.60 -9.21 3.53
C VAL A 67 0.55 -8.27 2.32
N LEU A 68 -0.63 -7.78 1.99
CA LEU A 68 -0.84 -6.80 0.93
C LEU A 68 -0.72 -5.38 1.52
N LEU A 69 0.21 -4.59 1.01
CA LEU A 69 0.37 -3.19 1.35
C LEU A 69 -0.20 -2.32 0.22
N ILE A 70 -1.25 -1.58 0.49
CA ILE A 70 -1.98 -0.80 -0.49
C ILE A 70 -1.51 0.66 -0.43
N ALA A 71 -0.89 1.13 -1.51
CA ALA A 71 -0.42 2.51 -1.67
C ALA A 71 -1.16 3.29 -2.76
N SER A 72 -2.10 2.66 -3.45
CA SER A 72 -2.92 3.30 -4.49
C SER A 72 -3.94 4.27 -3.89
N GLN A 73 -4.23 5.35 -4.60
CA GLN A 73 -5.16 6.38 -4.15
C GLN A 73 -6.59 6.14 -4.69
N PRO A 74 -7.62 6.45 -3.90
CA PRO A 74 -7.62 6.79 -2.48
C PRO A 74 -7.37 5.55 -1.60
N VAL A 75 -6.39 5.62 -0.71
CA VAL A 75 -5.85 4.43 -0.01
C VAL A 75 -6.90 3.71 0.84
N ASP A 76 -7.75 4.42 1.54
CA ASP A 76 -8.81 3.87 2.39
C ASP A 76 -9.82 3.05 1.56
N VAL A 77 -10.32 3.62 0.46
CA VAL A 77 -11.24 2.93 -0.45
C VAL A 77 -10.57 1.72 -1.09
N MET A 78 -9.35 1.91 -1.63
CA MET A 78 -8.64 0.84 -2.33
C MET A 78 -8.21 -0.29 -1.39
N THR A 79 -7.92 0.01 -0.12
CA THR A 79 -7.65 -1.02 0.90
C THR A 79 -8.91 -1.87 1.16
N HIS A 80 -10.07 -1.22 1.29
CA HIS A 80 -11.34 -1.94 1.46
C HIS A 80 -11.66 -2.82 0.25
N VAL A 81 -11.48 -2.29 -0.97
CA VAL A 81 -11.69 -3.03 -2.22
C VAL A 81 -10.74 -4.24 -2.29
N ALA A 82 -9.46 -4.04 -2.00
CA ALA A 82 -8.46 -5.11 -1.99
C ALA A 82 -8.82 -6.21 -1.00
N TRP A 83 -9.22 -5.85 0.19
CA TRP A 83 -9.67 -6.82 1.18
C TRP A 83 -10.88 -7.63 0.69
N ARG A 84 -11.89 -6.96 0.14
CA ARG A 84 -13.11 -7.63 -0.37
C ARG A 84 -12.81 -8.57 -1.54
N GLN A 85 -11.91 -8.19 -2.43
CA GLN A 85 -11.57 -8.96 -3.63
C GLN A 85 -10.56 -10.09 -3.37
N SER A 86 -9.68 -9.92 -2.36
CA SER A 86 -8.67 -10.93 -2.03
C SER A 86 -9.23 -12.10 -1.23
N HIS A 87 -10.32 -11.90 -0.49
CA HIS A 87 -10.83 -12.86 0.51
C HIS A 87 -9.79 -13.25 1.59
N LEU A 88 -8.74 -12.45 1.76
CA LEU A 88 -7.74 -12.62 2.81
C LEU A 88 -8.25 -12.09 4.16
N LEU A 89 -7.53 -12.43 5.23
CA LEU A 89 -7.85 -11.89 6.54
C LEU A 89 -7.67 -10.36 6.58
N PRO A 90 -8.48 -9.61 7.33
CA PRO A 90 -8.32 -8.15 7.45
C PRO A 90 -6.92 -7.72 7.90
N THR A 91 -6.26 -8.54 8.71
CA THR A 91 -4.89 -8.30 9.19
C THR A 91 -3.81 -8.46 8.12
N GLN A 92 -4.17 -9.03 6.97
CA GLN A 92 -3.24 -9.22 5.84
C GLN A 92 -3.35 -8.09 4.79
N VAL A 93 -4.32 -7.16 4.91
CA VAL A 93 -4.50 -6.08 3.93
C VAL A 93 -4.40 -4.75 4.65
N ILE A 94 -3.33 -4.00 4.36
CA ILE A 94 -2.93 -2.80 5.09
C ILE A 94 -2.80 -1.63 4.13
N GLY A 95 -3.49 -0.53 4.41
CA GLY A 95 -3.31 0.74 3.70
C GLY A 95 -2.11 1.51 4.26
N VAL A 96 -1.23 2.01 3.37
CA VAL A 96 0.01 2.71 3.77
C VAL A 96 -0.02 4.23 3.52
N GLY A 97 -1.17 4.80 3.18
CA GLY A 97 -1.30 6.24 2.87
C GLY A 97 -0.88 7.15 4.01
N CYS A 98 -1.28 6.82 5.23
CA CYS A 98 -0.96 7.60 6.42
C CYS A 98 0.55 7.76 6.65
N ASN A 99 1.34 6.73 6.41
CA ASN A 99 2.80 6.79 6.57
C ASN A 99 3.44 7.75 5.56
N LEU A 100 3.05 7.67 4.28
CA LEU A 100 3.57 8.54 3.23
C LEU A 100 3.19 10.00 3.46
N ASP A 101 1.96 10.27 3.85
CA ASP A 101 1.47 11.62 4.08
C ASP A 101 2.09 12.24 5.34
N SER A 102 2.32 11.44 6.38
CA SER A 102 3.03 11.89 7.59
C SER A 102 4.48 12.29 7.30
N GLU A 103 5.20 11.52 6.49
CA GLU A 103 6.56 11.85 6.10
C GLU A 103 6.61 13.10 5.21
N ARG A 104 5.68 13.24 4.26
CA ARG A 104 5.55 14.44 3.42
C ARG A 104 5.27 15.68 4.26
N LEU A 105 4.33 15.61 5.20
CA LEU A 105 3.99 16.73 6.07
C LEU A 105 5.18 17.09 6.98
N SER A 106 5.86 16.09 7.55
CA SER A 106 7.07 16.31 8.36
C SER A 106 8.15 17.04 7.56
N HIS A 107 8.34 16.66 6.30
CA HIS A 107 9.29 17.32 5.41
C HIS A 107 8.91 18.78 5.13
N ILE A 108 7.64 19.06 4.81
CA ILE A 108 7.15 20.43 4.56
C ILE A 108 7.30 21.30 5.81
N ILE A 109 6.94 20.78 6.99
CA ILE A 109 7.09 21.50 8.26
C ILE A 109 8.55 21.83 8.53
N ASN A 110 9.48 20.90 8.30
CA ASN A 110 10.90 21.10 8.48
C ASN A 110 11.45 22.20 7.58
N ILE A 111 11.04 22.22 6.30
CA ILE A 111 11.45 23.26 5.36
C ILE A 111 10.86 24.62 5.76
N SER A 112 9.56 24.66 6.09
CA SER A 112 8.85 25.91 6.35
C SER A 112 9.25 26.58 7.66
N LEU A 113 9.59 25.79 8.69
CA LEU A 113 9.91 26.30 10.03
C LEU A 113 11.40 26.38 10.31
N VAL A 114 12.27 25.99 9.35
CA VAL A 114 13.74 25.87 9.57
C VAL A 114 14.03 25.07 10.85
N ALA A 115 13.12 24.21 11.25
CA ALA A 115 13.21 23.48 12.50
C ALA A 115 14.01 22.20 12.25
N ASN A 116 15.19 22.11 12.82
CA ASN A 116 15.93 20.85 12.94
C ASN A 116 15.16 19.90 13.87
N SER A 117 14.13 19.23 13.34
CA SER A 117 13.41 18.20 14.10
C SER A 117 14.20 16.90 14.06
N THR A 118 15.25 16.82 14.84
CA THR A 118 15.92 15.56 15.17
C THR A 118 14.96 14.69 15.97
N GLY A 119 14.37 13.71 15.33
CA GLY A 119 13.98 12.48 16.00
C GLY A 119 12.53 12.26 16.40
N LYS A 120 11.56 13.10 16.09
CA LYS A 120 10.15 12.79 16.38
C LYS A 120 9.37 12.56 15.10
N ARG A 121 8.95 11.31 14.85
CA ARG A 121 7.98 11.01 13.81
C ARG A 121 6.63 11.61 14.18
N LEU A 122 6.16 12.55 13.38
CA LEU A 122 4.78 12.99 13.43
C LEU A 122 3.93 11.93 12.72
N CYS A 123 3.22 11.11 13.45
CA CYS A 123 2.27 10.17 12.88
C CYS A 123 0.88 10.83 12.90
N ILE A 124 0.36 11.19 11.74
CA ILE A 124 -1.00 11.69 11.59
C ILE A 124 -1.87 10.49 11.26
N CYS A 125 -2.39 9.85 12.27
CA CYS A 125 -3.46 8.88 12.13
C CYS A 125 -4.79 9.63 12.19
N PHE A 126 -5.44 9.83 11.05
CA PHE A 126 -6.87 10.03 11.08
C PHE A 126 -7.50 8.70 11.46
N ASP A 127 -7.95 8.61 12.68
CA ASP A 127 -8.72 7.48 13.20
C ASP A 127 -10.12 7.52 12.55
N LEU A 128 -10.18 7.15 11.28
CA LEU A 128 -11.42 6.75 10.67
C LEU A 128 -11.76 5.40 11.31
N LYS A 129 -12.49 5.47 12.42
CA LYS A 129 -13.22 4.32 12.94
C LYS A 129 -14.17 3.84 11.84
N VAL A 130 -13.66 2.98 10.98
CA VAL A 130 -14.52 2.14 10.16
C VAL A 130 -15.12 1.15 11.14
N PRO A 131 -16.44 1.21 11.40
CA PRO A 131 -17.05 0.19 12.22
C PRO A 131 -16.89 -1.12 11.48
N TYR A 132 -16.07 -1.98 12.03
CA TYR A 132 -16.04 -3.37 11.60
C TYR A 132 -17.39 -3.99 11.98
N CYS A 133 -18.28 -4.16 10.99
CA CYS A 133 -19.42 -5.07 11.10
C CYS A 133 -18.96 -6.48 10.81
#